data_9700fc5440aab19f69cdd354e35351c7
#
_entry.id   9700fc5440aab19f69cdd354e35351c7
#
_cell.length_a   1.000
_cell.length_b   1.000
_cell.length_c   1.000
_cell.angle_alpha   90.00
_cell.angle_beta   90.00
_cell.angle_gamma   90.00
#
_symmetry.space_group_name_H-M   'P 1'
#
loop_
_entity.id
_entity.type
_entity.pdbx_description
1 polymer ?
#
loop_
_entity_poly.entity_id
_entity_poly.type
_entity_poly.pdbx_seq_one_letter_code
_entity_poly.pdbx_strand_id
1 'polypeptide(L)'
;MIIEGNPVQLAAMEEFHKGNRKEGLRLQEEFASRFREEYKEKDHCPCRKACRYHGNCKECVAIHRAHQEHVPNCMRPMLNRKIKALSELTEHTLAWEIEGPKEVLRKEFTEGKEDGHD
;
A
#
# COMPACT_ATOMS: atom_id res chain seq x y z
N MET A 1 4.03 13.83 14.51
CA MET A 1 4.64 12.67 13.84
C MET A 1 4.10 12.55 12.43
N ILE A 2 4.85 11.92 11.56
CA ILE A 2 4.42 11.69 10.21
C ILE A 2 3.63 10.39 10.20
N ILE A 3 2.44 10.39 9.65
CA ILE A 3 1.65 9.18 9.58
C ILE A 3 1.78 8.53 8.22
N GLU A 4 1.51 9.28 7.14
CA GLU A 4 1.57 8.73 5.80
C GLU A 4 2.99 8.31 5.46
N GLY A 5 3.18 7.02 5.18
CA GLY A 5 4.51 6.51 4.87
C GLY A 5 5.46 6.53 6.05
N ASN A 6 4.94 6.39 7.25
CA ASN A 6 5.77 6.45 8.44
C ASN A 6 6.88 5.40 8.39
N PRO A 7 8.15 5.80 8.57
CA PRO A 7 9.26 4.86 8.42
C PRO A 7 9.21 3.66 9.35
N VAL A 8 8.73 3.85 10.59
CA VAL A 8 8.66 2.75 11.54
C VAL A 8 7.64 1.72 11.07
N GLN A 9 6.50 2.19 10.60
CA GLN A 9 5.46 1.28 10.15
C GLN A 9 5.87 0.59 8.83
N LEU A 10 6.59 1.29 7.96
CA LEU A 10 7.10 0.66 6.75
C LEU A 10 8.11 -0.42 7.09
N ALA A 11 8.95 -0.17 8.09
CA ALA A 11 9.90 -1.17 8.54
C ALA A 11 9.19 -2.38 9.14
N ALA A 12 8.07 -2.14 9.84
CA ALA A 12 7.28 -3.23 10.40
C ALA A 12 6.75 -4.13 9.29
N MET A 13 6.24 -3.52 8.22
CA MET A 13 5.71 -4.28 7.10
C MET A 13 6.79 -5.11 6.42
N GLU A 14 7.99 -4.55 6.34
CA GLU A 14 9.09 -5.27 5.75
C GLU A 14 9.41 -6.53 6.56
N GLU A 15 9.39 -6.40 7.89
CA GLU A 15 9.63 -7.55 8.75
C GLU A 15 8.52 -8.60 8.62
N PHE A 16 7.27 -8.16 8.51
CA PHE A 16 6.18 -9.10 8.29
C PHE A 16 6.36 -9.84 6.98
N HIS A 17 6.79 -9.14 5.93
CA HIS A 17 6.98 -9.79 4.64
C HIS A 17 8.12 -10.82 4.66
N LYS A 18 9.09 -10.63 5.54
CA LYS A 18 10.16 -11.59 5.69
C LYS A 18 9.76 -12.76 6.57
N GLY A 19 8.60 -12.72 7.16
CA GLY A 19 8.16 -13.73 8.07
C GLY A 19 8.59 -13.51 9.51
N ASN A 20 9.20 -12.35 9.80
CA ASN A 20 9.69 -12.05 11.13
C ASN A 20 8.60 -11.33 11.90
N ARG A 21 7.59 -12.07 12.28
CA ARG A 21 6.40 -11.50 12.90
C ARG A 21 6.67 -10.79 14.21
N LYS A 22 7.58 -11.35 15.02
CA LYS A 22 7.85 -10.76 16.33
C LYS A 22 8.40 -9.36 16.20
N GLU A 23 9.35 -9.17 15.29
CA GLU A 23 9.95 -7.86 15.09
C GLU A 23 8.94 -6.91 14.42
N GLY A 24 8.13 -7.44 13.51
CA GLY A 24 7.09 -6.63 12.88
C GLY A 24 6.12 -6.08 13.91
N LEU A 25 5.69 -6.93 14.84
CA LEU A 25 4.78 -6.48 15.89
C LEU A 25 5.43 -5.48 16.85
N ARG A 26 6.71 -5.66 17.12
CA ARG A 26 7.44 -4.73 17.99
C ARG A 26 7.49 -3.34 17.37
N LEU A 27 7.83 -3.28 16.08
CA LEU A 27 7.89 -2.01 15.38
C LEU A 27 6.51 -1.38 15.24
N GLN A 28 5.50 -2.20 14.97
CA GLN A 28 4.14 -1.68 14.85
C GLN A 28 3.67 -1.10 16.18
N GLU A 29 4.02 -1.73 17.28
CA GLU A 29 3.64 -1.22 18.57
C GLU A 29 4.41 0.06 18.91
N GLU A 30 5.64 0.19 18.43
CA GLU A 30 6.38 1.41 18.61
C GLU A 30 5.66 2.58 17.94
N PHE A 31 5.18 2.36 16.70
CA PHE A 31 4.42 3.38 16.00
C PHE A 31 3.11 3.67 16.74
N ALA A 32 2.38 2.63 17.11
CA ALA A 32 1.08 2.78 17.75
C ALA A 32 1.18 3.52 19.08
N SER A 33 2.23 3.23 19.83
CA SER A 33 2.44 3.87 21.12
C SER A 33 2.68 5.37 20.96
N ARG A 34 3.50 5.74 19.98
CA ARG A 34 3.78 7.15 19.72
C ARG A 34 2.52 7.85 19.19
N PHE A 35 1.77 7.15 18.36
CA PHE A 35 0.54 7.71 17.81
C PHE A 35 -0.46 7.99 18.95
N ARG A 36 -0.64 7.03 19.85
CA ARG A 36 -1.57 7.19 20.97
C ARG A 36 -1.19 8.38 21.84
N GLU A 37 0.11 8.57 22.03
CA GLU A 37 0.56 9.66 22.87
C GLU A 37 0.34 11.02 22.20
N GLU A 38 0.67 11.12 20.92
CA GLU A 38 0.55 12.38 20.23
C GLU A 38 -0.89 12.79 19.95
N TYR A 39 -1.75 11.83 19.71
CA TYR A 39 -3.13 12.13 19.32
C TYR A 39 -4.16 11.78 20.37
N LYS A 40 -3.77 11.69 21.61
CA LYS A 40 -4.74 11.33 22.63
C LYS A 40 -5.80 12.40 22.86
N GLU A 41 -5.50 13.64 22.52
CA GLU A 41 -6.47 14.70 22.68
C GLU A 41 -6.80 15.46 21.42
N LYS A 42 -6.33 15.03 20.29
CA LYS A 42 -6.62 15.69 19.03
C LYS A 42 -6.69 14.64 17.94
N ASP A 43 -7.44 14.95 16.90
CA ASP A 43 -7.58 14.04 15.79
C ASP A 43 -6.38 14.17 14.86
N HIS A 44 -6.11 13.13 14.10
CA HIS A 44 -4.98 13.12 13.17
C HIS A 44 -5.39 13.43 11.73
N CYS A 45 -6.55 14.01 11.55
CA CYS A 45 -7.07 14.30 10.22
C CYS A 45 -6.13 15.22 9.45
N PRO A 46 -5.56 14.77 8.32
CA PRO A 46 -4.64 15.58 7.54
C PRO A 46 -5.33 16.40 6.47
N CYS A 47 -6.64 16.27 6.36
CA CYS A 47 -7.37 16.87 5.26
C CYS A 47 -7.40 18.37 5.40
N ARG A 48 -7.10 19.09 4.31
CA ARG A 48 -7.12 20.53 4.33
C ARG A 48 -8.36 21.13 3.72
N LYS A 49 -9.27 20.28 3.26
CA LYS A 49 -10.49 20.77 2.65
C LYS A 49 -11.43 21.29 3.73
N ALA A 50 -12.22 22.28 3.37
CA ALA A 50 -13.27 22.75 4.26
C ALA A 50 -14.35 21.67 4.25
N CYS A 51 -14.29 20.81 5.22
CA CYS A 51 -15.16 19.67 5.28
C CYS A 51 -15.88 19.67 6.61
N ARG A 52 -17.14 19.27 6.58
CA ARG A 52 -17.95 19.23 7.78
C ARG A 52 -17.34 18.36 8.87
N TYR A 53 -16.64 17.32 8.47
CA TYR A 53 -16.07 16.35 9.40
C TYR A 53 -14.56 16.51 9.57
N HIS A 54 -14.05 17.64 9.18
CA HIS A 54 -12.62 17.92 9.32
C HIS A 54 -12.25 17.85 10.79
N GLY A 55 -11.21 17.11 11.10
CA GLY A 55 -10.77 16.96 12.48
C GLY A 55 -11.56 15.94 13.28
N ASN A 56 -12.41 15.16 12.61
CA ASN A 56 -13.19 14.13 13.28
C ASN A 56 -13.13 12.86 12.42
N CYS A 57 -12.00 12.17 12.50
CA CYS A 57 -11.77 10.98 11.68
C CYS A 57 -12.76 9.87 11.99
N LYS A 58 -13.19 9.75 13.22
CA LYS A 58 -14.12 8.72 13.60
C LYS A 58 -15.43 8.86 12.85
N GLU A 59 -15.98 10.05 12.82
CA GLU A 59 -17.21 10.30 12.08
C GLU A 59 -16.99 10.23 10.57
N CYS A 60 -15.87 10.78 10.12
CA CYS A 60 -15.57 10.76 8.70
C CYS A 60 -15.52 9.34 8.15
N VAL A 61 -14.85 8.44 8.86
CA VAL A 61 -14.77 7.05 8.45
C VAL A 61 -16.15 6.39 8.50
N ALA A 62 -16.92 6.68 9.54
CA ALA A 62 -18.23 6.07 9.67
C ALA A 62 -19.15 6.48 8.53
N ILE A 63 -19.11 7.75 8.14
CA ILE A 63 -19.93 8.24 7.06
C ILE A 63 -19.54 7.60 5.72
N HIS A 64 -18.23 7.49 5.47
CA HIS A 64 -17.78 6.87 4.24
C HIS A 64 -18.11 5.39 4.20
N ARG A 65 -18.06 4.72 5.33
CA ARG A 65 -18.46 3.33 5.40
C ARG A 65 -19.96 3.19 5.19
N ALA A 66 -20.72 4.17 5.64
CA ALA A 66 -22.17 4.11 5.51
C ALA A 66 -22.62 4.24 4.06
N HIS A 67 -22.05 5.20 3.32
CA HIS A 67 -22.50 5.39 1.95
C HIS A 67 -21.78 4.49 0.95
N GLN A 68 -20.62 3.96 1.30
CA GLN A 68 -19.89 3.00 0.48
C GLN A 68 -19.59 3.45 -0.95
N GLU A 69 -19.46 4.73 -1.18
CA GLU A 69 -19.15 5.21 -2.51
C GLU A 69 -17.70 5.58 -2.73
N HIS A 70 -17.03 6.03 -1.71
CA HIS A 70 -15.62 6.33 -1.83
C HIS A 70 -15.01 6.38 -0.44
N VAL A 71 -13.69 6.31 -0.39
CA VAL A 71 -12.96 6.35 0.89
C VAL A 71 -12.74 7.79 1.31
N PRO A 72 -12.42 8.04 2.58
CA PRO A 72 -12.07 9.38 3.02
C PRO A 72 -10.94 9.95 2.18
N ASN A 73 -10.92 11.26 2.05
CA ASN A 73 -9.96 11.93 1.19
C ASN A 73 -8.51 11.58 1.52
N CYS A 74 -8.20 11.40 2.79
CA CYS A 74 -6.84 11.09 3.20
C CYS A 74 -6.38 9.70 2.78
N MET A 75 -7.29 8.81 2.46
CA MET A 75 -6.96 7.46 2.04
C MET A 75 -6.88 7.30 0.53
N ARG A 76 -7.34 8.32 -0.22
CA ARG A 76 -7.37 8.21 -1.67
C ARG A 76 -6.01 8.05 -2.33
N PRO A 77 -4.97 8.76 -1.89
CA PRO A 77 -3.68 8.58 -2.55
C PRO A 77 -3.15 7.16 -2.46
N MET A 78 -3.34 6.51 -1.32
CA MET A 78 -2.89 5.13 -1.15
C MET A 78 -3.67 4.20 -2.07
N LEU A 79 -4.99 4.36 -2.10
CA LEU A 79 -5.84 3.53 -2.92
C LEU A 79 -5.58 3.77 -4.41
N ASN A 80 -5.44 5.04 -4.79
CA ASN A 80 -5.21 5.38 -6.19
C ASN A 80 -3.88 4.83 -6.70
N ARG A 81 -2.87 4.75 -5.84
CA ARG A 81 -1.61 4.14 -6.25
C ARG A 81 -1.80 2.67 -6.58
N LYS A 82 -2.64 1.96 -5.82
CA LYS A 82 -2.92 0.56 -6.10
C LYS A 82 -3.68 0.41 -7.41
N ILE A 83 -4.65 1.27 -7.62
CA ILE A 83 -5.44 1.23 -8.84
C ILE A 83 -4.57 1.52 -10.05
N LYS A 84 -3.67 2.50 -9.91
CA LYS A 84 -2.78 2.85 -11.00
C LYS A 84 -1.86 1.66 -11.33
N ALA A 85 -1.33 1.02 -10.31
CA ALA A 85 -0.46 -0.13 -10.53
C ALA A 85 -1.21 -1.25 -11.26
N LEU A 86 -2.46 -1.49 -10.87
CA LEU A 86 -3.25 -2.50 -11.55
C LEU A 86 -3.53 -2.12 -12.99
N SER A 87 -3.81 -0.86 -13.24
CA SER A 87 -4.16 -0.42 -14.59
C SER A 87 -2.99 -0.49 -15.55
N GLU A 88 -1.78 -0.60 -15.03
CA GLU A 88 -0.61 -0.68 -15.86
C GLU A 88 -0.20 -2.12 -16.18
N LEU A 89 -0.92 -3.09 -15.66
CA LEU A 89 -0.62 -4.47 -15.96
C LEU A 89 -1.14 -4.80 -17.36
N THR A 90 -0.41 -5.61 -18.08
CA THR A 90 -0.83 -6.05 -19.40
C THR A 90 -0.75 -7.56 -19.44
N GLU A 91 -1.31 -8.13 -20.46
CA GLU A 91 -1.28 -9.57 -20.64
C GLU A 91 0.19 -10.05 -20.69
N HIS A 92 1.03 -9.30 -21.35
CA HIS A 92 2.43 -9.65 -21.46
C HIS A 92 3.13 -9.59 -20.10
N THR A 93 2.90 -8.53 -19.33
CA THR A 93 3.51 -8.37 -18.03
C THR A 93 3.11 -9.50 -17.11
N LEU A 94 1.84 -9.81 -17.10
CA LEU A 94 1.32 -10.83 -16.23
C LEU A 94 1.87 -12.20 -16.58
N ALA A 95 1.92 -12.53 -17.86
CA ALA A 95 2.44 -13.81 -18.29
C ALA A 95 3.90 -13.96 -17.91
N TRP A 96 4.66 -12.88 -18.08
CA TRP A 96 6.07 -12.91 -17.77
C TRP A 96 6.29 -13.18 -16.28
N GLU A 97 5.55 -12.52 -15.44
CA GLU A 97 5.72 -12.68 -14.01
C GLU A 97 5.23 -14.01 -13.48
N ILE A 98 4.17 -14.51 -14.02
CA ILE A 98 3.62 -15.76 -13.58
C ILE A 98 4.38 -16.95 -14.10
N GLU A 99 4.70 -16.93 -15.37
CA GLU A 99 5.38 -18.06 -15.98
C GLU A 99 6.88 -17.96 -15.94
N GLY A 100 7.40 -16.80 -15.67
CA GLY A 100 8.84 -16.60 -15.64
C GLY A 100 9.44 -16.54 -17.02
N PRO A 101 10.72 -16.35 -17.06
CA PRO A 101 11.41 -16.25 -18.34
C PRO A 101 11.38 -17.54 -19.08
N LYS A 102 11.32 -17.45 -20.35
CA LYS A 102 11.28 -18.63 -21.16
C LYS A 102 12.61 -18.90 -21.86
N GLU A 103 13.67 -18.59 -21.22
CA GLU A 103 14.97 -18.77 -21.79
C GLU A 103 15.22 -20.17 -22.28
N VAL A 104 14.77 -21.10 -21.49
CA VAL A 104 15.02 -22.48 -21.84
C VAL A 104 14.33 -22.80 -23.16
N LEU A 105 13.09 -22.38 -23.27
CA LEU A 105 12.37 -22.60 -24.48
C LEU A 105 13.02 -21.92 -25.64
N ARG A 106 13.44 -20.69 -25.44
CA ARG A 106 14.05 -19.98 -26.51
C ARG A 106 15.30 -20.66 -26.98
N LYS A 107 16.08 -21.16 -26.09
CA LYS A 107 17.28 -21.80 -26.48
C LYS A 107 17.00 -23.02 -27.29
N GLU A 108 15.96 -23.69 -26.94
CA GLU A 108 15.62 -24.87 -27.66
C GLU A 108 15.07 -24.58 -29.01
N PHE A 109 14.30 -23.56 -29.14
CA PHE A 109 13.73 -23.25 -30.34
C PHE A 109 14.55 -22.51 -31.20
N THR A 110 15.20 -21.59 -30.73
CA THR A 110 15.84 -20.77 -31.58
C THR A 110 17.14 -20.64 -31.30
N GLU A 111 17.82 -21.39 -31.17
CA GLU A 111 19.07 -21.31 -30.95
C GLU A 111 19.56 -20.03 -31.35
N GLY A 112 19.93 -19.32 -30.74
CA GLY A 112 20.47 -18.08 -31.07
C GLY A 112 19.55 -16.99 -31.22
N LYS A 113 18.41 -17.17 -31.06
CA LYS A 113 17.60 -16.16 -31.26
C LYS A 113 17.38 -15.59 -30.02
N GLU A 114 17.28 -14.73 -29.61
CA GLU A 114 17.10 -14.22 -28.48
C GLU A 114 16.08 -13.93 -27.98
N ASP A 115 15.50 -13.47 -27.44
CA ASP A 115 14.61 -13.17 -26.74
C ASP A 115 13.69 -12.73 -26.79
N GLY A 116 13.17 -12.54 -26.65
CA GLY A 116 12.34 -12.13 -26.71
C GLY A 116 11.26 -11.97 -26.08
N HIS A 117 10.96 -11.89 -25.48
CA HIS A 117 9.93 -11.83 -24.84
C HIS A 117 9.52 -10.62 -25.04
N ASP A 118 9.26 -10.23 -25.65
CA ASP A 118 8.90 -9.11 -25.77
C ASP A 118 8.14 -8.93 -25.88
#